data_4326f1a297c902492c519ba0bdd04a9a
#
_entry.id   4326f1a297c902492c519ba0bdd04a9a
#
_cell.length_a   1.000
_cell.length_b   1.000
_cell.length_c   1.000
_cell.angle_alpha   90.00
_cell.angle_beta   90.00
_cell.angle_gamma   90.00
#
_symmetry.space_group_name_H-M   'P 1'
#
loop_
_entity.id
_entity.type
_entity.pdbx_description
1 polymer ?
#
loop_
_entity_poly.entity_id
_entity_poly.type
_entity_poly.pdbx_seq_one_letter_code
_entity_poly.pdbx_strand_id
1 'polypeptide(L)'
;MAEIAELGSDIDFVEANMNYIVDDGIPPVRYVDWPEEEHKAHRPAYESRRMRINNGRANIDDFALRTHGFKLVTHDTAMQDFFDEDDVRRVYYPETEQLIKAESGARRVHVFDHTLRT
;
A
#
# COMPACT_ATOMS: atom_id res chain seq x y z
N MET A 1 -6.29 9.01 18.13
CA MET A 1 -5.30 8.69 17.06
C MET A 1 -3.88 8.49 17.60
N ALA A 2 -3.43 9.22 18.61
CA ALA A 2 -2.13 8.98 19.26
C ALA A 2 -2.03 7.63 19.99
N GLU A 3 -3.14 7.13 20.52
CA GLU A 3 -3.22 5.89 21.31
C GLU A 3 -3.00 4.59 20.50
N ILE A 4 -3.27 4.62 19.19
CA ILE A 4 -3.08 3.46 18.29
C ILE A 4 -1.60 3.32 17.88
N ALA A 5 -0.86 4.41 17.85
CA ALA A 5 0.57 4.38 17.48
C ALA A 5 1.45 3.83 18.60
N GLU A 6 1.08 4.03 19.87
CA GLU A 6 1.81 3.49 21.03
C GLU A 6 1.57 1.98 21.26
N LEU A 7 0.37 1.48 20.92
CA LEU A 7 0.06 0.05 21.02
C LEU A 7 0.81 -0.83 20.01
N GLY A 8 1.37 -0.23 18.95
CA GLY A 8 2.03 -0.98 17.88
C GLY A 8 3.47 -1.40 18.15
N SER A 9 4.14 -0.85 19.17
CA SER A 9 5.57 -1.12 19.40
C SER A 9 5.84 -2.42 20.16
N ASP A 10 4.89 -2.88 20.98
CA ASP A 10 5.06 -4.04 21.85
C ASP A 10 4.42 -5.33 21.32
N ILE A 11 3.73 -5.26 20.17
CA ILE A 11 3.08 -6.42 19.56
C ILE A 11 3.98 -6.99 18.47
N ASP A 12 4.43 -8.23 18.65
CA ASP A 12 5.28 -8.91 17.65
C ASP A 12 4.50 -9.28 16.38
N PHE A 13 3.25 -9.67 16.53
CA PHE A 13 2.39 -10.05 15.42
C PHE A 13 0.90 -9.92 15.77
N VAL A 14 0.08 -9.88 14.75
CA VAL A 14 -1.38 -10.05 14.86
C VAL A 14 -1.83 -11.19 13.96
N GLU A 15 -2.95 -11.81 14.27
CA GLU A 15 -3.62 -12.75 13.38
C GLU A 15 -4.89 -12.11 12.84
N ALA A 16 -5.01 -12.09 11.52
CA ALA A 16 -6.17 -11.54 10.84
C ALA A 16 -6.54 -12.39 9.62
N ASN A 17 -7.79 -12.30 9.22
CA ASN A 17 -8.24 -12.93 7.98
C ASN A 17 -7.82 -12.06 6.79
N MET A 18 -7.21 -12.71 5.80
CA MET A 18 -6.84 -12.10 4.53
C MET A 18 -7.51 -12.85 3.39
N ASN A 19 -7.98 -12.11 2.40
CA ASN A 19 -8.61 -12.69 1.23
C ASN A 19 -7.56 -12.99 0.15
N TYR A 20 -7.59 -14.21 -0.33
CA TYR A 20 -6.75 -14.70 -1.42
C TYR A 20 -7.61 -15.10 -2.62
N ILE A 21 -7.10 -14.89 -3.81
CA ILE A 21 -7.74 -15.36 -5.03
C ILE A 21 -7.62 -16.88 -5.08
N VAL A 22 -8.73 -17.56 -5.36
CA VAL A 22 -8.74 -18.99 -5.64
C VAL A 22 -8.20 -19.23 -7.05
N ASP A 23 -7.19 -20.09 -7.16
CA ASP A 23 -6.68 -20.50 -8.46
C ASP A 23 -7.66 -21.47 -9.11
N ASP A 24 -8.36 -21.02 -10.12
CA ASP A 24 -9.29 -21.80 -10.93
C ASP A 24 -8.69 -22.24 -12.28
N GLY A 25 -7.39 -22.00 -12.46
CA GLY A 25 -6.65 -22.33 -13.69
C GLY A 25 -6.87 -21.33 -14.83
N ILE A 26 -7.65 -20.26 -14.60
CA ILE A 26 -7.92 -19.23 -15.60
C ILE A 26 -7.27 -17.92 -15.13
N PRO A 27 -6.39 -17.29 -15.91
CA PRO A 27 -5.81 -16.01 -15.53
C PRO A 27 -6.87 -14.95 -15.23
N PRO A 28 -6.78 -14.22 -14.10
CA PRO A 28 -7.69 -13.12 -13.85
C PRO A 28 -7.48 -12.01 -14.88
N VAL A 29 -8.58 -11.49 -15.41
CA VAL A 29 -8.56 -10.41 -16.41
C VAL A 29 -9.49 -9.29 -15.97
N ARG A 30 -8.96 -8.07 -15.98
CA ARG A 30 -9.69 -6.84 -15.73
C ARG A 30 -9.49 -5.86 -16.87
N TYR A 31 -10.58 -5.28 -17.34
CA TYR A 31 -10.56 -4.20 -18.33
C TYR A 31 -10.70 -2.86 -17.60
N VAL A 32 -9.72 -1.98 -17.74
CA VAL A 32 -9.69 -0.72 -16.98
C VAL A 32 -10.32 0.42 -17.77
N ASP A 33 -9.97 0.55 -19.05
CA ASP A 33 -10.39 1.69 -19.88
C ASP A 33 -11.38 1.29 -21.01
N TRP A 34 -11.86 0.05 -20.99
CA TRP A 34 -12.82 -0.48 -21.95
C TRP A 34 -14.03 -1.07 -21.23
N PRO A 35 -14.96 -0.25 -20.75
CA PRO A 35 -16.13 -0.73 -20.02
C PRO A 35 -17.02 -1.67 -20.85
N GLU A 36 -17.04 -1.53 -22.18
CA GLU A 36 -17.74 -2.43 -23.10
C GLU A 36 -17.17 -3.87 -23.11
N GLU A 37 -15.91 -4.04 -22.75
CA GLU A 37 -15.25 -5.33 -22.68
C GLU A 37 -15.36 -5.99 -21.28
N GLU A 38 -15.96 -5.33 -20.29
CA GLU A 38 -16.07 -5.82 -18.91
C GLU A 38 -16.77 -7.19 -18.83
N HIS A 39 -17.67 -7.50 -19.75
CA HIS A 39 -18.31 -8.80 -19.83
C HIS A 39 -17.34 -9.96 -20.12
N LYS A 40 -16.13 -9.67 -20.63
CA LYS A 40 -15.06 -10.64 -20.87
C LYS A 40 -14.12 -10.78 -19.67
N ALA A 41 -14.29 -9.94 -18.64
CA ALA A 41 -13.45 -9.99 -17.46
C ALA A 41 -13.60 -11.32 -16.73
N HIS A 42 -12.48 -11.87 -16.26
CA HIS A 42 -12.48 -13.03 -15.38
C HIS A 42 -12.12 -12.59 -13.96
N ARG A 43 -13.06 -12.78 -13.06
CA ARG A 43 -12.90 -12.44 -11.64
C ARG A 43 -13.00 -13.73 -10.82
N PRO A 44 -11.86 -14.33 -10.45
CA PRO A 44 -11.87 -15.50 -9.59
C PRO A 44 -12.55 -15.24 -8.25
N ALA A 45 -13.04 -16.30 -7.63
CA ALA A 45 -13.55 -16.23 -6.27
C ALA A 45 -12.43 -15.92 -5.28
N TYR A 46 -12.80 -15.41 -4.12
CA TYR A 46 -11.88 -15.21 -3.00
C TYR A 46 -12.12 -16.24 -1.92
N GLU A 47 -11.05 -16.67 -1.26
CA GLU A 47 -11.11 -17.42 -0.02
C GLU A 47 -10.47 -16.61 1.11
N SER A 48 -11.06 -16.71 2.30
CA SER A 48 -10.51 -16.04 3.49
C SER A 48 -9.62 -17.02 4.24
N ARG A 49 -8.38 -16.60 4.50
CA ARG A 49 -7.40 -17.38 5.27
C ARG A 49 -6.94 -16.59 6.48
N ARG A 50 -6.87 -17.27 7.63
CA ARG A 50 -6.28 -16.69 8.83
C ARG A 50 -4.75 -16.68 8.70
N MET A 51 -4.18 -15.49 8.73
CA MET A 51 -2.75 -15.28 8.51
C MET A 51 -2.12 -14.58 9.72
N ARG A 52 -0.89 -14.97 10.01
CA ARG A 52 -0.03 -14.25 10.95
C ARG A 52 0.61 -13.07 10.22
N ILE A 53 0.43 -11.88 10.74
CA ILE A 53 0.98 -10.64 10.21
C ILE A 53 1.98 -10.10 11.23
N ASN A 54 3.26 -10.16 10.89
CA ASN A 54 4.33 -9.73 11.79
C ASN A 54 4.45 -8.21 11.84
N ASN A 55 4.90 -7.69 12.97
CA ASN A 55 5.18 -6.27 13.14
C ASN A 55 6.53 -5.92 12.48
N GLY A 56 6.49 -5.33 11.30
CA GLY A 56 7.70 -4.92 10.57
C GLY A 56 8.47 -3.77 11.22
N ARG A 57 7.87 -3.03 12.15
CA ARG A 57 8.55 -1.92 12.83
C ARG A 57 9.67 -2.38 13.76
N ALA A 58 9.56 -3.59 14.31
CA ALA A 58 10.61 -4.18 15.14
C ALA A 58 11.93 -4.43 14.36
N ASN A 59 11.83 -4.60 13.04
CA ASN A 59 12.95 -4.92 12.16
C ASN A 59 13.03 -3.94 10.97
N ILE A 60 12.74 -2.67 11.23
CA ILE A 60 12.60 -1.64 10.18
C ILE A 60 13.83 -1.53 9.28
N ASP A 61 15.03 -1.70 9.85
CA ASP A 61 16.31 -1.59 9.15
C ASP A 61 16.68 -2.84 8.33
N ASP A 62 15.97 -3.95 8.52
CA ASP A 62 16.26 -5.20 7.83
C ASP A 62 15.64 -5.25 6.42
N PHE A 63 14.67 -4.36 6.13
CA PHE A 63 13.98 -4.35 4.85
C PHE A 63 14.70 -3.50 3.81
N ALA A 64 14.92 -4.09 2.65
CA ALA A 64 15.52 -3.41 1.50
C ALA A 64 14.73 -3.67 0.23
N LEU A 65 14.53 -2.64 -0.60
CA LEU A 65 13.76 -2.73 -1.83
C LEU A 65 14.28 -3.82 -2.78
N ARG A 66 15.60 -4.00 -2.86
CA ARG A 66 16.22 -4.97 -3.77
C ARG A 66 15.99 -6.42 -3.36
N THR A 67 15.88 -6.70 -2.07
CA THR A 67 15.79 -8.07 -1.54
C THR A 67 14.39 -8.44 -1.11
N HIS A 68 13.63 -7.48 -0.55
CA HIS A 68 12.30 -7.72 0.00
C HIS A 68 11.17 -7.18 -0.88
N GLY A 69 11.47 -6.27 -1.82
CA GLY A 69 10.47 -5.60 -2.64
C GLY A 69 9.71 -4.48 -1.92
N PHE A 70 10.03 -4.22 -0.66
CA PHE A 70 9.47 -3.13 0.14
C PHE A 70 10.49 -2.61 1.13
N LYS A 71 10.25 -1.42 1.66
CA LYS A 71 11.00 -0.80 2.73
C LYS A 71 10.06 0.03 3.58
N LEU A 72 10.29 0.04 4.88
CA LEU A 72 9.59 0.89 5.82
C LEU A 72 10.49 2.08 6.16
N VAL A 73 9.97 3.30 6.00
CA VAL A 73 10.72 4.53 6.26
C VAL A 73 9.89 5.46 7.14
N THR A 74 10.59 6.26 7.95
CA THR A 74 9.97 7.37 8.67
C THR A 74 9.93 8.58 7.72
N HIS A 75 8.77 9.19 7.58
CA HIS A 75 8.58 10.35 6.73
C HIS A 75 7.79 11.42 7.49
N ASP A 76 8.40 12.58 7.65
CA ASP A 76 7.75 13.76 8.20
C ASP A 76 7.03 14.49 7.07
N THR A 77 5.70 14.56 7.16
CA THR A 77 4.88 15.25 6.18
C THR A 77 4.43 16.63 6.69
N ALA A 78 4.36 17.60 5.79
CA ALA A 78 3.76 18.90 6.05
C ALA A 78 2.22 18.89 5.93
N MET A 79 1.63 17.75 5.56
CA MET A 79 0.17 17.59 5.48
C MET A 79 -0.48 17.74 6.86
N GLN A 80 -1.61 18.45 6.90
CA GLN A 80 -2.41 18.59 8.11
C GLN A 80 -3.79 17.95 7.97
N ASP A 81 -4.41 18.06 6.80
CA ASP A 81 -5.73 17.49 6.53
C ASP A 81 -5.70 16.67 5.24
N PHE A 82 -5.73 15.36 5.37
CA PHE A 82 -5.78 14.44 4.23
C PHE A 82 -7.15 14.35 3.54
N PHE A 83 -8.18 14.98 4.11
CA PHE A 83 -9.49 15.11 3.46
C PHE A 83 -9.54 16.30 2.49
N ASP A 84 -8.59 17.23 2.58
CA ASP A 84 -8.41 18.29 1.59
C ASP A 84 -7.64 17.77 0.38
N GLU A 85 -8.37 17.47 -0.70
CA GLU A 85 -7.79 16.89 -1.91
C GLU A 85 -6.82 17.85 -2.62
N ASP A 86 -7.07 19.14 -2.57
CA ASP A 86 -6.17 20.13 -3.17
C ASP A 86 -4.84 20.17 -2.43
N ASP A 87 -4.86 20.09 -1.11
CA ASP A 87 -3.65 19.99 -0.28
C ASP A 87 -2.91 18.67 -0.49
N VAL A 88 -3.62 17.56 -0.64
CA VAL A 88 -3.00 16.27 -0.97
C VAL A 88 -2.20 16.38 -2.27
N ARG A 89 -2.77 16.97 -3.31
CA ARG A 89 -2.09 17.14 -4.61
C ARG A 89 -0.96 18.15 -4.56
N ARG A 90 -1.14 19.24 -3.82
CA ARG A 90 -0.17 20.34 -3.72
C ARG A 90 1.02 20.02 -2.82
N VAL A 91 0.80 19.31 -1.73
CA VAL A 91 1.80 19.05 -0.68
C VAL A 91 2.26 17.58 -0.72
N TYR A 92 1.33 16.64 -0.57
CA TYR A 92 1.68 15.23 -0.36
C TYR A 92 2.22 14.54 -1.62
N TYR A 93 1.73 14.88 -2.81
CA TYR A 93 2.25 14.32 -4.06
C TYR A 93 3.71 14.68 -4.29
N PRO A 94 4.14 15.96 -4.20
CA PRO A 94 5.56 16.29 -4.30
C PRO A 94 6.43 15.64 -3.22
N GLU A 95 5.97 15.57 -1.98
CA GLU A 95 6.67 14.88 -0.89
C GLU A 95 6.88 13.40 -1.21
N THR A 96 5.82 12.71 -1.67
CA THR A 96 5.86 11.30 -2.05
C THR A 96 6.80 11.05 -3.22
N GLU A 97 6.78 11.91 -4.25
CA GLU A 97 7.69 11.81 -5.39
C GLU A 97 9.16 11.94 -4.97
N GLN A 98 9.46 12.88 -4.08
CA GLN A 98 10.82 13.07 -3.57
C GLN A 98 11.27 11.88 -2.71
N LEU A 99 10.40 11.39 -1.83
CA LEU A 99 10.68 10.24 -0.98
C LEU A 99 10.99 9.01 -1.83
N ILE A 100 10.15 8.70 -2.80
CA ILE A 100 10.34 7.53 -3.67
C ILE A 100 11.62 7.66 -4.49
N LYS A 101 11.94 8.85 -5.01
CA LYS A 101 13.22 9.08 -5.70
C LYS A 101 14.42 8.82 -4.78
N ALA A 102 14.38 9.33 -3.57
CA ALA A 102 15.46 9.16 -2.60
C ALA A 102 15.69 7.69 -2.22
N GLU A 103 14.61 6.96 -2.00
CA GLU A 103 14.69 5.57 -1.53
C GLU A 103 14.97 4.55 -2.64
N SER A 104 14.48 4.81 -3.86
CA SER A 104 14.59 3.87 -4.99
C SER A 104 15.69 4.20 -6.00
N GLY A 105 16.17 5.44 -6.03
CA GLY A 105 17.05 5.95 -7.08
C GLY A 105 16.33 6.21 -8.42
N ALA A 106 14.99 6.24 -8.43
CA ALA A 106 14.21 6.51 -9.63
C ALA A 106 14.50 7.90 -10.18
N ARG A 107 14.68 7.99 -11.50
CA ARG A 107 14.93 9.28 -12.18
C ARG A 107 13.66 10.09 -12.32
N ARG A 108 12.50 9.43 -12.42
CA ARG A 108 11.18 10.04 -12.52
C ARG A 108 10.19 9.25 -11.67
N VAL A 109 9.36 9.96 -10.94
CA VAL A 109 8.21 9.44 -10.19
C VAL A 109 6.99 10.25 -10.58
N HIS A 110 5.87 9.59 -10.78
CA HIS A 110 4.60 10.22 -11.07
C HIS A 110 3.51 9.61 -10.20
N VAL A 111 2.88 10.43 -9.37
CA VAL A 111 1.70 10.02 -8.60
C VAL A 111 0.47 10.19 -9.49
N PHE A 112 -0.18 9.10 -9.85
CA PHE A 112 -1.34 9.11 -10.74
C PHE A 112 -2.68 9.00 -10.00
N ASP A 113 -2.67 8.50 -8.78
CA ASP A 113 -3.87 8.32 -7.97
C ASP A 113 -3.52 8.18 -6.49
N HIS A 114 -4.51 8.38 -5.61
CA HIS A 114 -4.42 8.10 -4.19
C HIS A 114 -5.74 7.57 -3.66
N THR A 115 -5.69 6.88 -2.54
CA THR A 115 -6.87 6.39 -1.83
C THR A 115 -6.79 6.82 -0.38
N LEU A 116 -7.81 7.52 0.08
CA LEU A 116 -7.98 7.82 1.49
C LEU A 116 -8.62 6.62 2.18
N ARG A 117 -7.98 6.13 3.23
CA ARG A 117 -8.50 5.03 4.06
C ARG A 117 -8.77 5.54 5.47
N THR A 118 -9.98 5.27 5.94
CA THR A 118 -10.45 5.66 7.27
C THR A 118 -10.75 4.44 8.13
#